data_e719685eac7e9aaff1721f37aac999a9
#
_entry.id   e719685eac7e9aaff1721f37aac999a9
#
_cell.length_a   1.000
_cell.length_b   1.000
_cell.length_c   1.000
_cell.angle_alpha   90.00
_cell.angle_beta   90.00
_cell.angle_gamma   90.00
#
_symmetry.space_group_name_H-M   'P 1'
#
loop_
_entity.id
_entity.type
_entity.pdbx_description
1 polymer ?
#
loop_
_entity_poly.entity_id
_entity_poly.type
_entity_poly.pdbx_seq_one_letter_code
_entity_poly.pdbx_strand_id
1 'polypeptide(L)'
;MDCGPTCLRMIAKFYGKSYSLQTLRARSFISRNGVSMLGISDAAESIGFRTSGVRVSFEQLAEDVPLPCILHWNQSHFVVCYDVKKKKGQYSFRIADPATQLVTYNELELKRCWLATKSDGEEKGTALALEPTPDFYNGEGEPELKERGLRFFFRYLTPYRKELFQLILGMLVVSLLQLILPFLTQALVDVGISDGNLSFITLVLVAQIIISVSQLSVEFIRSWILLHVNTRISISLISDFLAKLMKLPLHFFDTKMVGDIIQRIGDHDRIKNFLTGSSISTLFSFVSFFIFAIVLAYYNLVVLGIFLLGNSLYIAWILAFMKYRRELDIRRFAQAAGEQSNLVQMVTAMQEIKLNNCETQKRWQWERIQVKLFKISVKGLALGQVQQVGSVFFNQTTNIIISFIAAKAVVEGEMTLGMMMSLTYIIGQLSAPVSSFIGFAQQFQDAKISLERLNEVHGKPDEEQDIASKLSVLPERRDIKMENVCFSYDGADRDYVLDNVSLVIPEHKVTAIVGASGSGKTTLVKLMLGFYSPNKGL
;
A
#
# COMPACT_ATOMS: atom_id res chain seq x y z
N MET A 1 5.00 6.68 -13.56
CA MET A 1 6.00 7.70 -13.20
C MET A 1 7.29 7.10 -12.64
N ASP A 2 7.25 6.05 -11.82
CA ASP A 2 8.42 5.49 -11.13
C ASP A 2 9.14 4.34 -11.86
N CYS A 3 8.80 4.06 -13.11
CA CYS A 3 9.36 2.92 -13.83
C CYS A 3 10.89 2.99 -13.96
N GLY A 4 11.46 4.15 -14.28
CA GLY A 4 12.92 4.32 -14.40
C GLY A 4 13.69 4.07 -13.10
N PRO A 5 13.43 4.80 -12.01
CA PRO A 5 14.07 4.55 -10.71
C PRO A 5 13.84 3.14 -10.18
N THR A 6 12.67 2.53 -10.47
CA THR A 6 12.41 1.15 -10.08
C THR A 6 13.26 0.17 -10.89
N CYS A 7 13.45 0.41 -12.19
CA CYS A 7 14.37 -0.38 -13.02
C CYS A 7 15.80 -0.28 -12.49
N LEU A 8 16.25 0.94 -12.17
CA LEU A 8 17.59 1.16 -11.60
C LEU A 8 17.75 0.44 -10.24
N ARG A 9 16.73 0.48 -9.38
CA ARG A 9 16.69 -0.27 -8.11
C ARG A 9 16.82 -1.77 -8.33
N MET A 10 16.13 -2.31 -9.34
CA MET A 10 16.19 -3.73 -9.69
C MET A 10 17.61 -4.13 -10.12
N ILE A 11 18.25 -3.30 -10.95
CA ILE A 11 19.62 -3.55 -11.44
C ILE A 11 20.63 -3.44 -10.29
N ALA A 12 20.51 -2.40 -9.44
CA ALA A 12 21.38 -2.26 -8.27
C ALA A 12 21.27 -3.46 -7.33
N LYS A 13 20.05 -3.97 -7.13
CA LYS A 13 19.81 -5.17 -6.32
C LYS A 13 20.35 -6.44 -6.98
N PHE A 14 20.32 -6.54 -8.30
CA PHE A 14 20.93 -7.63 -9.05
C PHE A 14 22.44 -7.71 -8.80
N TYR A 15 23.11 -6.54 -8.71
CA TYR A 15 24.55 -6.45 -8.38
C TYR A 15 24.84 -6.43 -6.87
N GLY A 16 23.84 -6.73 -6.01
CA GLY A 16 24.01 -6.95 -4.57
C GLY A 16 23.90 -5.72 -3.68
N LYS A 17 23.51 -4.54 -4.21
CA LYS A 17 23.28 -3.33 -3.41
C LYS A 17 21.83 -2.90 -3.38
N SER A 18 21.40 -2.41 -2.23
CA SER A 18 20.04 -1.92 -2.02
C SER A 18 20.06 -0.39 -1.89
N TYR A 19 19.25 0.27 -2.71
CA TYR A 19 19.00 1.71 -2.63
C TYR A 19 17.53 1.95 -2.38
N SER A 20 17.20 3.01 -1.63
CA SER A 20 15.82 3.42 -1.44
C SER A 20 15.26 3.97 -2.76
N LEU A 21 13.98 3.68 -3.03
CA LEU A 21 13.34 4.23 -4.22
C LEU A 21 13.31 5.76 -4.18
N GLN A 22 13.28 6.35 -2.98
CA GLN A 22 13.28 7.80 -2.78
C GLN A 22 14.58 8.45 -3.23
N THR A 23 15.73 7.87 -2.89
CA THR A 23 17.04 8.36 -3.32
C THR A 23 17.19 8.29 -4.82
N LEU A 24 16.79 7.16 -5.41
CA LEU A 24 16.85 7.00 -6.86
C LEU A 24 15.89 7.96 -7.58
N ARG A 25 14.71 8.25 -7.02
CA ARG A 25 13.78 9.27 -7.52
C ARG A 25 14.41 10.66 -7.47
N ALA A 26 15.03 11.03 -6.36
CA ALA A 26 15.66 12.34 -6.21
C ALA A 26 16.81 12.52 -7.19
N ARG A 27 17.63 11.47 -7.39
CA ARG A 27 18.77 11.49 -8.31
C ARG A 27 18.37 11.37 -9.79
N SER A 28 17.15 10.88 -10.08
CA SER A 28 16.63 10.72 -11.45
C SER A 28 15.84 11.94 -11.94
N PHE A 29 15.73 13.00 -11.15
CA PHE A 29 15.02 14.23 -11.49
C PHE A 29 13.61 14.00 -12.05
N ILE A 30 12.81 13.19 -11.33
CA ILE A 30 11.44 12.85 -11.73
C ILE A 30 10.57 14.11 -11.78
N SER A 31 9.91 14.32 -12.93
CA SER A 31 8.87 15.34 -13.13
C SER A 31 7.45 14.74 -13.11
N ARG A 32 6.41 15.59 -13.19
CA ARG A 32 5.01 15.14 -13.38
C ARG A 32 4.79 14.28 -14.61
N ASN A 33 5.61 14.47 -15.64
CA ASN A 33 5.53 13.72 -16.90
C ASN A 33 6.29 12.38 -16.86
N GLY A 34 7.03 12.13 -15.77
CA GLY A 34 7.84 10.92 -15.59
C GLY A 34 9.33 11.23 -15.48
N VAL A 35 10.16 10.26 -15.83
CA VAL A 35 11.63 10.37 -15.84
C VAL A 35 12.13 10.20 -17.27
N SER A 36 13.15 10.97 -17.63
CA SER A 36 13.86 10.80 -18.90
C SER A 36 14.92 9.68 -18.79
N MET A 37 15.33 9.10 -19.93
CA MET A 37 16.41 8.11 -19.92
C MET A 37 17.72 8.73 -19.44
N LEU A 38 17.96 10.02 -19.73
CA LEU A 38 19.10 10.76 -19.21
C LEU A 38 19.06 10.88 -17.69
N GLY A 39 17.91 11.22 -17.10
CA GLY A 39 17.79 11.26 -15.64
C GLY A 39 18.00 9.90 -14.96
N ILE A 40 17.66 8.79 -15.64
CA ILE A 40 17.99 7.44 -15.15
C ILE A 40 19.51 7.20 -15.24
N SER A 41 20.14 7.65 -16.34
CA SER A 41 21.60 7.58 -16.57
C SER A 41 22.36 8.34 -15.48
N ASP A 42 22.01 9.60 -15.24
CA ASP A 42 22.63 10.45 -14.22
C ASP A 42 22.48 9.84 -12.81
N ALA A 43 21.29 9.32 -12.50
CA ALA A 43 21.06 8.61 -11.24
C ALA A 43 21.92 7.34 -11.11
N ALA A 44 22.07 6.57 -12.19
CA ALA A 44 22.90 5.38 -12.21
C ALA A 44 24.38 5.72 -12.02
N GLU A 45 24.88 6.75 -12.69
CA GLU A 45 26.26 7.23 -12.54
C GLU A 45 26.53 7.75 -11.13
N SER A 46 25.55 8.46 -10.53
CA SER A 46 25.67 8.95 -9.15
C SER A 46 25.78 7.85 -8.08
N ILE A 47 25.40 6.61 -8.41
CA ILE A 47 25.51 5.44 -7.53
C ILE A 47 26.65 4.50 -7.93
N GLY A 48 27.48 4.92 -8.90
CA GLY A 48 28.70 4.22 -9.29
C GLY A 48 28.53 3.25 -10.46
N PHE A 49 27.50 3.37 -11.29
CA PHE A 49 27.44 2.71 -12.59
C PHE A 49 28.09 3.55 -13.66
N ARG A 50 28.61 2.91 -14.68
CA ARG A 50 28.90 3.52 -15.97
C ARG A 50 27.73 3.23 -16.89
N THR A 51 27.22 4.27 -17.56
CA THR A 51 26.04 4.15 -18.41
C THR A 51 26.34 4.44 -19.87
N SER A 52 25.60 3.79 -20.77
CA SER A 52 25.63 4.07 -22.20
C SER A 52 24.24 3.97 -22.79
N GLY A 53 23.69 5.11 -23.23
CA GLY A 53 22.42 5.15 -23.96
C GLY A 53 22.64 4.85 -25.44
N VAL A 54 22.07 3.75 -25.93
CA VAL A 54 22.29 3.28 -27.31
C VAL A 54 20.98 3.07 -28.06
N ARG A 55 21.02 3.29 -29.35
CA ARG A 55 19.96 2.87 -30.29
C ARG A 55 20.47 1.69 -31.08
N VAL A 56 19.87 0.53 -30.88
CA VAL A 56 20.34 -0.73 -31.41
C VAL A 56 19.24 -1.50 -32.13
N SER A 57 19.62 -2.35 -33.07
CA SER A 57 18.71 -3.29 -33.73
C SER A 57 18.35 -4.42 -32.77
N PHE A 58 17.41 -5.27 -33.18
CA PHE A 58 17.00 -6.44 -32.42
C PHE A 58 18.18 -7.41 -32.22
N GLU A 59 18.97 -7.63 -33.25
CA GLU A 59 20.12 -8.55 -33.24
C GLU A 59 21.22 -8.02 -32.30
N GLN A 60 21.51 -6.72 -32.36
CA GLN A 60 22.46 -6.07 -31.47
C GLN A 60 22.03 -6.12 -30.02
N LEU A 61 20.74 -5.97 -29.71
CA LEU A 61 20.23 -6.14 -28.34
C LEU A 61 20.45 -7.56 -27.84
N ALA A 62 20.29 -8.55 -28.73
CA ALA A 62 20.39 -9.94 -28.34
C ALA A 62 21.83 -10.44 -28.12
N GLU A 63 22.80 -9.85 -28.84
CA GLU A 63 24.17 -10.39 -28.91
C GLU A 63 25.22 -9.42 -28.31
N ASP A 64 25.02 -8.07 -28.43
CA ASP A 64 26.07 -7.10 -28.12
C ASP A 64 25.80 -6.25 -26.85
N VAL A 65 24.53 -6.08 -26.45
CA VAL A 65 24.22 -5.20 -25.31
C VAL A 65 24.43 -5.95 -23.97
N PRO A 66 25.24 -5.41 -23.05
CA PRO A 66 25.43 -6.02 -21.74
C PRO A 66 24.11 -6.07 -20.94
N LEU A 67 23.86 -7.20 -20.28
CA LEU A 67 22.68 -7.43 -19.44
C LEU A 67 23.07 -7.44 -17.95
N PRO A 68 22.21 -6.92 -17.07
CA PRO A 68 20.89 -6.33 -17.32
C PRO A 68 20.94 -4.90 -17.87
N CYS A 69 20.02 -4.57 -18.80
CA CYS A 69 19.88 -3.24 -19.37
C CYS A 69 18.44 -2.70 -19.24
N ILE A 70 18.25 -1.40 -19.33
CA ILE A 70 16.93 -0.75 -19.29
C ILE A 70 16.47 -0.47 -20.73
N LEU A 71 15.27 -0.91 -21.07
CA LEU A 71 14.65 -0.69 -22.37
C LEU A 71 13.55 0.36 -22.29
N HIS A 72 13.47 1.26 -23.28
CA HIS A 72 12.36 2.19 -23.43
C HIS A 72 11.19 1.50 -24.12
N TRP A 73 10.13 1.23 -23.36
CA TRP A 73 9.03 0.34 -23.72
C TRP A 73 7.79 1.14 -24.09
N ASN A 74 7.17 0.82 -25.24
CA ASN A 74 5.95 1.49 -25.73
C ASN A 74 6.04 3.03 -25.70
N GLN A 75 7.22 3.62 -25.87
CA GLN A 75 7.51 5.07 -25.86
C GLN A 75 7.09 5.84 -24.59
N SER A 76 6.67 5.16 -23.55
CA SER A 76 6.16 5.79 -22.31
C SER A 76 6.51 5.04 -21.03
N HIS A 77 7.25 3.94 -21.12
CA HIS A 77 7.55 3.06 -19.99
C HIS A 77 8.98 2.57 -20.04
N PHE A 78 9.54 2.17 -18.89
CA PHE A 78 10.85 1.56 -18.79
C PHE A 78 10.75 0.17 -18.16
N VAL A 79 11.48 -0.79 -18.73
CA VAL A 79 11.56 -2.18 -18.25
C VAL A 79 13.01 -2.65 -18.23
N VAL A 80 13.33 -3.66 -17.44
CA VAL A 80 14.68 -4.26 -17.37
C VAL A 80 14.70 -5.55 -18.16
N CYS A 81 15.56 -5.64 -19.17
CA CYS A 81 15.94 -6.90 -19.81
C CYS A 81 17.12 -7.50 -19.04
N TYR A 82 16.93 -8.67 -18.42
CA TYR A 82 17.94 -9.28 -17.56
C TYR A 82 18.51 -10.59 -18.07
N ASP A 83 17.87 -11.24 -19.06
CA ASP A 83 18.35 -12.49 -19.62
C ASP A 83 17.81 -12.68 -21.05
N VAL A 84 18.65 -13.18 -21.95
CA VAL A 84 18.30 -13.51 -23.33
C VAL A 84 18.73 -14.94 -23.60
N LYS A 85 17.83 -15.78 -24.10
CA LYS A 85 18.11 -17.19 -24.44
C LYS A 85 17.77 -17.47 -25.88
N LYS A 86 18.66 -18.14 -26.57
CA LYS A 86 18.44 -18.65 -27.93
C LYS A 86 18.12 -20.16 -27.86
N LYS A 87 16.89 -20.54 -28.21
CA LYS A 87 16.47 -21.96 -28.30
C LYS A 87 15.98 -22.26 -29.70
N LYS A 88 16.53 -23.28 -30.35
CA LYS A 88 16.14 -23.72 -31.69
C LYS A 88 16.07 -22.59 -32.73
N GLY A 89 17.01 -21.64 -32.69
CA GLY A 89 17.05 -20.50 -33.60
C GLY A 89 16.13 -19.33 -33.27
N GLN A 90 15.30 -19.42 -32.24
CA GLN A 90 14.44 -18.34 -31.77
C GLN A 90 14.97 -17.71 -30.47
N TYR A 91 14.91 -16.39 -30.38
CA TYR A 91 15.28 -15.63 -29.18
C TYR A 91 14.10 -15.51 -28.22
N SER A 92 14.39 -15.63 -26.93
CA SER A 92 13.47 -15.48 -25.82
C SER A 92 14.06 -14.50 -24.82
N PHE A 93 13.38 -13.37 -24.59
CA PHE A 93 13.81 -12.27 -23.74
C PHE A 93 13.08 -12.31 -22.40
N ARG A 94 13.85 -12.29 -21.32
CA ARG A 94 13.29 -12.22 -19.97
C ARG A 94 13.32 -10.78 -19.49
N ILE A 95 12.14 -10.24 -19.26
CA ILE A 95 11.93 -8.84 -18.90
C ILE A 95 11.33 -8.76 -17.51
N ALA A 96 11.92 -7.90 -16.66
CA ALA A 96 11.33 -7.49 -15.39
C ALA A 96 10.63 -6.15 -15.60
N ASP A 97 9.31 -6.18 -15.60
CA ASP A 97 8.47 -5.00 -15.74
C ASP A 97 8.08 -4.46 -14.35
N PRO A 98 8.50 -3.23 -13.97
CA PRO A 98 8.14 -2.61 -12.70
C PRO A 98 6.64 -2.51 -12.44
N ALA A 99 5.83 -2.46 -13.51
CA ALA A 99 4.38 -2.30 -13.41
C ALA A 99 3.63 -3.63 -13.28
N THR A 100 4.24 -4.76 -13.67
CA THR A 100 3.55 -6.05 -13.72
C THR A 100 4.31 -7.15 -12.98
N GLN A 101 5.27 -7.79 -13.65
CA GLN A 101 6.02 -8.95 -13.12
C GLN A 101 7.18 -9.34 -14.04
N LEU A 102 7.81 -10.47 -13.73
CA LEU A 102 8.77 -11.10 -14.64
C LEU A 102 8.00 -11.75 -15.80
N VAL A 103 8.27 -11.30 -17.01
CA VAL A 103 7.59 -11.78 -18.24
C VAL A 103 8.64 -12.25 -19.23
N THR A 104 8.30 -13.28 -20.00
CA THR A 104 9.13 -13.76 -21.09
C THR A 104 8.45 -13.42 -22.40
N TYR A 105 9.14 -12.68 -23.27
CA TYR A 105 8.66 -12.28 -24.57
C TYR A 105 9.37 -13.05 -25.68
N ASN A 106 8.61 -13.39 -26.72
CA ASN A 106 9.20 -13.88 -27.96
C ASN A 106 9.67 -12.72 -28.84
N GLU A 107 10.34 -13.03 -29.94
CA GLU A 107 10.90 -12.04 -30.86
C GLU A 107 9.84 -11.08 -31.42
N LEU A 108 8.69 -11.58 -31.87
CA LEU A 108 7.62 -10.76 -32.45
C LEU A 108 7.00 -9.81 -31.43
N GLU A 109 6.78 -10.29 -30.23
CA GLU A 109 6.23 -9.49 -29.14
C GLU A 109 7.20 -8.38 -28.67
N LEU A 110 8.49 -8.70 -28.57
CA LEU A 110 9.51 -7.72 -28.23
C LEU A 110 9.62 -6.63 -29.29
N LYS A 111 9.74 -7.02 -30.57
CA LYS A 111 9.82 -6.06 -31.69
C LYS A 111 8.64 -5.10 -31.68
N ARG A 112 7.44 -5.59 -31.44
CA ARG A 112 6.21 -4.77 -31.42
C ARG A 112 6.20 -3.73 -30.29
N CYS A 113 6.78 -4.04 -29.13
CA CYS A 113 6.72 -3.17 -27.95
C CYS A 113 7.96 -2.26 -27.80
N TRP A 114 9.09 -2.67 -28.37
CA TRP A 114 10.35 -1.99 -28.16
C TRP A 114 10.88 -1.23 -29.37
N LEU A 115 10.72 -1.77 -30.60
CA LEU A 115 11.14 -1.10 -31.82
C LEU A 115 10.17 0.03 -32.18
N ALA A 116 10.58 1.26 -31.93
CA ALA A 116 9.67 2.41 -32.03
C ALA A 116 10.15 3.48 -33.00
N THR A 117 11.39 3.38 -33.50
CA THR A 117 12.00 4.41 -34.39
C THR A 117 12.66 3.76 -35.60
N LYS A 118 12.46 4.37 -36.77
CA LYS A 118 13.25 4.03 -37.98
C LYS A 118 14.41 5.00 -38.08
N SER A 119 15.62 4.49 -38.09
CA SER A 119 16.85 5.25 -38.37
C SER A 119 17.63 4.48 -39.42
N ASP A 120 18.08 5.18 -40.47
CA ASP A 120 18.82 4.61 -41.60
C ASP A 120 18.12 3.43 -42.31
N GLY A 121 16.78 3.43 -42.33
CA GLY A 121 15.98 2.37 -42.98
C GLY A 121 15.76 1.12 -42.10
N GLU A 122 16.39 1.02 -40.93
CA GLU A 122 16.25 -0.07 -39.97
C GLU A 122 15.38 0.31 -38.78
N GLU A 123 14.63 -0.66 -38.26
CA GLU A 123 13.88 -0.50 -37.01
C GLU A 123 14.83 -0.66 -35.82
N LYS A 124 14.99 0.41 -35.02
CA LYS A 124 15.87 0.45 -33.86
C LYS A 124 15.08 0.77 -32.59
N GLY A 125 15.46 0.13 -31.48
CA GLY A 125 14.96 0.42 -30.14
C GLY A 125 16.02 1.12 -29.28
N THR A 126 15.57 1.83 -28.26
CA THR A 126 16.45 2.52 -27.31
C THR A 126 16.69 1.68 -26.09
N ALA A 127 17.96 1.51 -25.72
CA ALA A 127 18.40 0.79 -24.54
C ALA A 127 19.41 1.64 -23.73
N LEU A 128 19.42 1.50 -22.42
CA LEU A 128 20.44 2.01 -21.52
C LEU A 128 21.19 0.82 -20.95
N ALA A 129 22.43 0.65 -21.36
CA ALA A 129 23.34 -0.31 -20.80
C ALA A 129 23.96 0.24 -19.51
N LEU A 130 24.12 -0.62 -18.49
CA LEU A 130 24.66 -0.26 -17.20
C LEU A 130 25.74 -1.26 -16.79
N GLU A 131 26.91 -0.77 -16.46
CA GLU A 131 28.02 -1.57 -15.96
C GLU A 131 28.46 -1.05 -14.58
N PRO A 132 28.56 -1.91 -13.55
CA PRO A 132 29.03 -1.46 -12.23
C PRO A 132 30.53 -1.15 -12.29
N THR A 133 30.91 0.01 -11.78
CA THR A 133 32.30 0.42 -11.64
C THR A 133 32.85 0.00 -10.26
N PRO A 134 34.17 0.09 -10.01
CA PRO A 134 34.73 -0.10 -8.67
C PRO A 134 34.08 0.80 -7.61
N ASP A 135 33.67 2.00 -7.97
CA ASP A 135 32.99 2.95 -7.06
C ASP A 135 31.61 2.44 -6.63
N PHE A 136 30.91 1.71 -7.52
CA PHE A 136 29.67 1.04 -7.12
C PHE A 136 29.91 0.07 -5.97
N TYR A 137 30.98 -0.71 -5.99
CA TYR A 137 31.25 -1.69 -4.94
C TYR A 137 31.87 -1.07 -3.68
N ASN A 138 32.65 0.01 -3.81
CA ASN A 138 33.31 0.70 -2.70
C ASN A 138 32.36 1.66 -1.95
N GLY A 139 31.36 2.23 -2.63
CA GLY A 139 30.34 3.06 -1.98
C GLY A 139 29.57 2.23 -0.95
N GLU A 140 29.31 2.76 0.22
CA GLU A 140 28.33 2.17 1.14
C GLU A 140 26.95 2.29 0.46
N GLY A 141 26.31 1.14 0.18
CA GLY A 141 24.89 1.12 -0.18
C GLY A 141 24.13 1.86 0.93
N GLU A 142 23.10 2.62 0.58
CA GLU A 142 22.29 3.25 1.63
C GLU A 142 21.81 2.17 2.58
N PRO A 143 22.02 2.34 3.92
CA PRO A 143 21.33 1.52 4.87
C PRO A 143 19.84 1.63 4.52
N GLU A 144 19.15 0.50 4.32
CA GLU A 144 17.71 0.52 4.13
C GLU A 144 17.16 1.49 5.18
N LEU A 145 16.65 2.64 4.73
CA LEU A 145 16.00 3.60 5.61
C LEU A 145 15.08 2.74 6.46
N LYS A 146 15.35 2.64 7.78
CA LYS A 146 14.54 1.85 8.69
C LYS A 146 13.11 2.30 8.46
N GLU A 147 12.41 1.57 7.58
CA GLU A 147 11.02 1.84 7.30
C GLU A 147 10.36 1.92 8.68
N ARG A 148 9.73 3.03 8.97
CA ARG A 148 8.96 3.16 10.20
C ARG A 148 7.94 2.04 10.16
N GLY A 149 8.24 0.93 10.83
CA GLY A 149 7.41 -0.24 10.85
C GLY A 149 6.08 0.06 11.54
N LEU A 150 5.13 -0.87 11.46
CA LEU A 150 3.86 -0.78 12.19
C LEU A 150 4.04 -0.43 13.68
N ARG A 151 5.20 -0.74 14.25
CA ARG A 151 5.56 -0.38 15.64
C ARG A 151 5.47 1.14 15.90
N PHE A 152 5.73 1.99 14.91
CA PHE A 152 5.54 3.44 15.04
C PHE A 152 4.07 3.79 15.32
N PHE A 153 3.15 3.13 14.63
CA PHE A 153 1.72 3.39 14.78
C PHE A 153 1.15 2.83 16.08
N PHE A 154 1.71 1.75 16.63
CA PHE A 154 1.34 1.26 17.97
C PHE A 154 1.59 2.29 19.08
N ARG A 155 2.48 3.26 18.86
CA ARG A 155 2.71 4.37 19.79
C ARG A 155 1.45 5.21 19.99
N TYR A 156 0.57 5.31 18.99
CA TYR A 156 -0.70 6.04 19.12
C TYR A 156 -1.72 5.33 20.02
N LEU A 157 -1.52 4.04 20.31
CA LEU A 157 -2.33 3.29 21.26
C LEU A 157 -1.91 3.49 22.72
N THR A 158 -0.66 3.91 22.96
CA THR A 158 -0.12 4.00 24.32
C THR A 158 -0.88 4.96 25.25
N PRO A 159 -1.43 6.12 24.80
CA PRO A 159 -2.21 6.99 25.66
C PRO A 159 -3.52 6.35 26.15
N TYR A 160 -4.05 5.38 25.39
CA TYR A 160 -5.36 4.74 25.62
C TYR A 160 -5.25 3.37 26.32
N ARG A 161 -4.21 3.16 27.15
CA ARG A 161 -3.98 1.88 27.82
C ARG A 161 -5.12 1.48 28.76
N LYS A 162 -5.77 2.44 29.41
CA LYS A 162 -6.90 2.19 30.33
C LYS A 162 -8.12 1.71 29.56
N GLU A 163 -8.46 2.39 28.48
CA GLU A 163 -9.57 2.04 27.58
C GLU A 163 -9.34 0.70 26.91
N LEU A 164 -8.12 0.43 26.46
CA LEU A 164 -7.73 -0.86 25.89
C LEU A 164 -7.83 -1.99 26.92
N PHE A 165 -7.43 -1.75 28.16
CA PHE A 165 -7.58 -2.73 29.25
C PHE A 165 -9.05 -3.01 29.56
N GLN A 166 -9.90 -1.98 29.59
CA GLN A 166 -11.35 -2.13 29.77
C GLN A 166 -11.97 -2.95 28.62
N LEU A 167 -11.53 -2.72 27.37
CA LEU A 167 -11.97 -3.51 26.23
C LEU A 167 -11.57 -4.99 26.38
N ILE A 168 -10.33 -5.27 26.75
CA ILE A 168 -9.84 -6.65 26.97
C ILE A 168 -10.63 -7.33 28.09
N LEU A 169 -10.87 -6.62 29.19
CA LEU A 169 -11.63 -7.15 30.31
C LEU A 169 -13.08 -7.46 29.91
N GLY A 170 -13.75 -6.54 29.19
CA GLY A 170 -15.10 -6.76 28.67
C GLY A 170 -15.17 -7.96 27.72
N MET A 171 -14.18 -8.11 26.83
CA MET A 171 -14.08 -9.25 25.92
C MET A 171 -13.89 -10.57 26.67
N LEU A 172 -13.10 -10.59 27.74
CA LEU A 172 -12.90 -11.75 28.62
C LEU A 172 -14.20 -12.16 29.30
N VAL A 173 -14.95 -11.19 29.85
CA VAL A 173 -16.26 -11.43 30.45
C VAL A 173 -17.25 -12.03 29.42
N VAL A 174 -17.30 -11.46 28.21
CA VAL A 174 -18.16 -12.00 27.14
C VAL A 174 -17.77 -13.43 26.77
N SER A 175 -16.47 -13.73 26.65
CA SER A 175 -15.99 -15.08 26.34
C SER A 175 -16.37 -16.09 27.44
N LEU A 176 -16.28 -15.70 28.71
CA LEU A 176 -16.70 -16.55 29.83
C LEU A 176 -18.24 -16.78 29.84
N LEU A 177 -19.03 -15.74 29.57
CA LEU A 177 -20.46 -15.87 29.43
C LEU A 177 -20.85 -16.77 28.25
N GLN A 178 -20.15 -16.64 27.12
CA GLN A 178 -20.38 -17.50 25.95
C GLN A 178 -20.04 -18.96 26.22
N LEU A 179 -19.10 -19.26 27.11
CA LEU A 179 -18.74 -20.62 27.50
C LEU A 179 -19.86 -21.36 28.20
N ILE A 180 -20.76 -20.65 28.89
CA ILE A 180 -21.88 -21.26 29.64
C ILE A 180 -22.97 -21.76 28.67
N LEU A 181 -23.17 -21.10 27.53
CA LEU A 181 -24.28 -21.39 26.60
C LEU A 181 -24.28 -22.81 26.02
N PRO A 182 -23.17 -23.44 25.60
CA PRO A 182 -23.14 -24.81 25.16
C PRO A 182 -23.65 -25.78 26.23
N PHE A 183 -23.21 -25.59 27.47
CA PHE A 183 -23.63 -26.45 28.59
C PHE A 183 -25.13 -26.28 28.95
N LEU A 184 -25.63 -25.04 28.88
CA LEU A 184 -27.07 -24.80 29.03
C LEU A 184 -27.89 -25.45 27.90
N THR A 185 -27.39 -25.44 26.67
CA THR A 185 -28.03 -26.09 25.53
C THR A 185 -28.05 -27.62 25.72
N GLN A 186 -26.94 -28.18 26.18
CA GLN A 186 -26.86 -29.59 26.51
C GLN A 186 -27.85 -29.96 27.62
N ALA A 187 -27.84 -29.24 28.75
CA ALA A 187 -28.71 -29.49 29.88
C ALA A 187 -30.22 -29.33 29.53
N LEU A 188 -30.55 -28.38 28.65
CA LEU A 188 -31.90 -28.20 28.13
C LEU A 188 -32.43 -29.48 27.46
N VAL A 189 -31.59 -30.15 26.67
CA VAL A 189 -31.97 -31.35 25.92
C VAL A 189 -31.94 -32.59 26.83
N ASP A 190 -30.81 -32.81 27.53
CA ASP A 190 -30.54 -34.04 28.26
C ASP A 190 -31.38 -34.17 29.56
N VAL A 191 -31.70 -33.03 30.22
CA VAL A 191 -32.48 -33.01 31.44
C VAL A 191 -33.89 -32.45 31.21
N GLY A 192 -33.96 -31.28 30.52
CA GLY A 192 -35.23 -30.59 30.33
C GLY A 192 -36.23 -31.39 29.47
N ILE A 193 -35.77 -31.81 28.28
CA ILE A 193 -36.63 -32.51 27.30
C ILE A 193 -36.74 -33.98 27.66
N SER A 194 -35.65 -34.68 27.96
CA SER A 194 -35.65 -36.11 28.24
C SER A 194 -36.47 -36.46 29.48
N ASP A 195 -36.42 -35.63 30.54
CA ASP A 195 -37.17 -35.84 31.78
C ASP A 195 -38.55 -35.15 31.76
N GLY A 196 -38.89 -34.41 30.69
CA GLY A 196 -40.15 -33.69 30.58
C GLY A 196 -40.34 -32.57 31.60
N ASN A 197 -39.24 -31.99 32.11
CA ASN A 197 -39.25 -31.01 33.21
C ASN A 197 -39.40 -29.57 32.69
N LEU A 198 -40.65 -29.09 32.57
CA LEU A 198 -40.96 -27.75 32.11
C LEU A 198 -40.37 -26.64 33.01
N SER A 199 -40.31 -26.87 34.32
CA SER A 199 -39.72 -25.89 35.25
C SER A 199 -38.25 -25.68 35.01
N PHE A 200 -37.53 -26.76 34.73
CA PHE A 200 -36.09 -26.67 34.37
C PHE A 200 -35.88 -25.98 33.01
N ILE A 201 -36.72 -26.28 32.01
CA ILE A 201 -36.70 -25.62 30.71
C ILE A 201 -36.89 -24.10 30.87
N THR A 202 -37.86 -23.68 31.70
CA THR A 202 -38.11 -22.27 31.98
C THR A 202 -36.91 -21.60 32.67
N LEU A 203 -36.27 -22.29 33.61
CA LEU A 203 -35.08 -21.78 34.28
C LEU A 203 -33.90 -21.58 33.29
N VAL A 204 -33.66 -22.54 32.39
CA VAL A 204 -32.64 -22.44 31.35
C VAL A 204 -32.95 -21.30 30.39
N LEU A 205 -34.21 -21.11 29.99
CA LEU A 205 -34.64 -19.99 29.15
C LEU A 205 -34.29 -18.65 29.81
N VAL A 206 -34.64 -18.44 31.07
CA VAL A 206 -34.34 -17.21 31.81
C VAL A 206 -32.83 -16.99 31.90
N ALA A 207 -32.07 -18.05 32.20
CA ALA A 207 -30.60 -17.96 32.24
C ALA A 207 -30.00 -17.54 30.89
N GLN A 208 -30.47 -18.14 29.79
CA GLN A 208 -30.00 -17.76 28.44
C GLN A 208 -30.35 -16.31 28.09
N ILE A 209 -31.54 -15.83 28.46
CA ILE A 209 -31.94 -14.41 28.24
C ILE A 209 -31.02 -13.48 29.03
N ILE A 210 -30.77 -13.76 30.32
CA ILE A 210 -29.89 -12.95 31.17
C ILE A 210 -28.47 -12.89 30.57
N ILE A 211 -27.92 -14.01 30.13
CA ILE A 211 -26.59 -14.06 29.49
C ILE A 211 -26.61 -13.25 28.22
N SER A 212 -27.62 -13.38 27.37
CA SER A 212 -27.74 -12.63 26.11
C SER A 212 -27.81 -11.11 26.34
N VAL A 213 -28.64 -10.68 27.30
CA VAL A 213 -28.73 -9.25 27.68
C VAL A 213 -27.39 -8.73 28.23
N SER A 214 -26.70 -9.53 29.04
CA SER A 214 -25.38 -9.18 29.57
C SER A 214 -24.35 -9.02 28.45
N GLN A 215 -24.34 -9.94 27.48
CA GLN A 215 -23.46 -9.85 26.30
C GLN A 215 -23.73 -8.60 25.46
N LEU A 216 -24.99 -8.30 25.18
CA LEU A 216 -25.41 -7.09 24.45
C LEU A 216 -24.98 -5.82 25.19
N SER A 217 -25.10 -5.79 26.52
CA SER A 217 -24.68 -4.65 27.35
C SER A 217 -23.18 -4.40 27.26
N VAL A 218 -22.38 -5.47 27.34
CA VAL A 218 -20.91 -5.35 27.20
C VAL A 218 -20.54 -4.92 25.78
N GLU A 219 -21.21 -5.46 24.76
CA GLU A 219 -20.97 -5.09 23.35
C GLU A 219 -21.32 -3.63 23.09
N PHE A 220 -22.40 -3.12 23.69
CA PHE A 220 -22.75 -1.71 23.63
C PHE A 220 -21.65 -0.81 24.23
N ILE A 221 -21.17 -1.13 25.44
CA ILE A 221 -20.09 -0.40 26.10
C ILE A 221 -18.81 -0.47 25.25
N ARG A 222 -18.47 -1.65 24.72
CA ARG A 222 -17.32 -1.85 23.84
C ARG A 222 -17.37 -0.93 22.63
N SER A 223 -18.53 -0.84 21.97
CA SER A 223 -18.71 -0.02 20.78
C SER A 223 -18.47 1.48 21.06
N TRP A 224 -18.92 1.98 22.22
CA TRP A 224 -18.66 3.35 22.63
C TRP A 224 -17.20 3.64 22.92
N ILE A 225 -16.52 2.73 23.64
CA ILE A 225 -15.09 2.86 23.92
C ILE A 225 -14.30 2.84 22.61
N LEU A 226 -14.60 1.91 21.70
CA LEU A 226 -13.95 1.81 20.40
C LEU A 226 -14.17 3.07 19.57
N LEU A 227 -15.39 3.62 19.52
CA LEU A 227 -15.68 4.86 18.81
C LEU A 227 -14.81 6.01 19.33
N HIS A 228 -14.73 6.17 20.66
CA HIS A 228 -13.93 7.21 21.28
C HIS A 228 -12.44 7.08 20.93
N VAL A 229 -11.87 5.89 21.10
CA VAL A 229 -10.46 5.61 20.80
C VAL A 229 -10.17 5.80 19.31
N ASN A 230 -11.04 5.25 18.43
CA ASN A 230 -10.89 5.37 16.98
C ASN A 230 -10.88 6.82 16.51
N THR A 231 -11.80 7.63 17.00
CA THR A 231 -11.90 9.04 16.60
C THR A 231 -10.67 9.83 17.04
N ARG A 232 -10.22 9.64 18.26
CA ARG A 232 -9.03 10.31 18.79
C ARG A 232 -7.75 9.92 18.05
N ILE A 233 -7.56 8.63 17.77
CA ILE A 233 -6.41 8.14 16.98
C ILE A 233 -6.47 8.69 15.55
N SER A 234 -7.65 8.71 14.93
CA SER A 234 -7.82 9.26 13.57
C SER A 234 -7.42 10.73 13.51
N ILE A 235 -7.89 11.55 14.46
CA ILE A 235 -7.54 12.97 14.52
C ILE A 235 -6.02 13.14 14.69
N SER A 236 -5.40 12.42 15.61
CA SER A 236 -3.94 12.50 15.84
C SER A 236 -3.13 12.08 14.61
N LEU A 237 -3.49 10.97 13.97
CA LEU A 237 -2.79 10.47 12.78
C LEU A 237 -2.87 11.45 11.61
N ILE A 238 -4.08 11.98 11.34
CA ILE A 238 -4.28 12.91 10.23
C ILE A 238 -3.61 14.26 10.54
N SER A 239 -3.71 14.75 11.78
CA SER A 239 -3.06 15.99 12.22
C SER A 239 -1.53 15.91 12.06
N ASP A 240 -0.91 14.83 12.53
CA ASP A 240 0.54 14.62 12.41
C ASP A 240 0.98 14.49 10.94
N PHE A 241 0.15 13.85 10.11
CA PHE A 241 0.41 13.78 8.68
C PHE A 241 0.33 15.15 8.01
N LEU A 242 -0.71 15.94 8.31
CA LEU A 242 -0.86 17.29 7.77
C LEU A 242 0.27 18.20 8.25
N ALA A 243 0.64 18.13 9.54
CA ALA A 243 1.78 18.87 10.07
C ALA A 243 3.08 18.50 9.35
N LYS A 244 3.30 17.20 9.07
CA LYS A 244 4.45 16.75 8.28
C LYS A 244 4.37 17.24 6.84
N LEU A 245 3.19 17.17 6.22
CA LEU A 245 2.97 17.61 4.84
C LEU A 245 3.30 19.11 4.67
N MET A 246 2.89 19.94 5.63
CA MET A 246 3.16 21.40 5.62
C MET A 246 4.64 21.75 5.80
N LYS A 247 5.44 20.82 6.35
CA LYS A 247 6.89 21.00 6.50
C LYS A 247 7.71 20.50 5.30
N LEU A 248 7.06 19.92 4.30
CA LEU A 248 7.77 19.43 3.12
C LEU A 248 8.12 20.57 2.14
N PRO A 249 9.25 20.47 1.44
CA PRO A 249 9.69 21.48 0.47
C PRO A 249 8.69 21.58 -0.70
N LEU A 250 8.60 22.76 -1.31
CA LEU A 250 7.69 23.06 -2.41
C LEU A 250 7.87 22.11 -3.61
N HIS A 251 9.10 21.70 -3.88
CA HIS A 251 9.43 20.73 -4.93
C HIS A 251 8.63 19.41 -4.81
N PHE A 252 8.30 18.97 -3.58
CA PHE A 252 7.47 17.78 -3.38
C PHE A 252 6.08 17.94 -4.01
N PHE A 253 5.47 19.11 -3.86
CA PHE A 253 4.12 19.39 -4.39
C PHE A 253 4.12 19.58 -5.90
N ASP A 254 5.22 20.10 -6.47
CA ASP A 254 5.36 20.24 -7.91
C ASP A 254 5.47 18.89 -8.63
N THR A 255 5.96 17.85 -7.95
CA THR A 255 6.14 16.50 -8.52
C THR A 255 4.97 15.55 -8.25
N LYS A 256 4.07 15.87 -7.30
CA LYS A 256 2.96 15.00 -6.90
C LYS A 256 1.61 15.50 -7.41
N MET A 257 0.75 14.56 -7.77
CA MET A 257 -0.65 14.88 -8.08
C MET A 257 -1.44 15.11 -6.79
N VAL A 258 -2.36 16.07 -6.79
CA VAL A 258 -3.25 16.35 -5.65
C VAL A 258 -4.04 15.10 -5.23
N GLY A 259 -4.53 14.33 -6.20
CA GLY A 259 -5.26 13.08 -5.92
C GLY A 259 -4.43 12.01 -5.21
N ASP A 260 -3.11 11.95 -5.44
CA ASP A 260 -2.21 11.05 -4.71
C ASP A 260 -2.12 11.44 -3.22
N ILE A 261 -2.06 12.75 -2.93
CA ILE A 261 -2.03 13.24 -1.54
C ILE A 261 -3.36 12.95 -0.83
N ILE A 262 -4.49 13.18 -1.49
CA ILE A 262 -5.82 12.88 -0.94
C ILE A 262 -5.98 11.38 -0.66
N GLN A 263 -5.53 10.51 -1.56
CA GLN A 263 -5.56 9.06 -1.35
C GLN A 263 -4.72 8.63 -0.15
N ARG A 264 -3.59 9.31 0.11
CA ARG A 264 -2.75 9.03 1.28
C ARG A 264 -3.43 9.43 2.60
N ILE A 265 -4.28 10.45 2.60
CA ILE A 265 -5.14 10.75 3.75
C ILE A 265 -6.09 9.57 4.02
N GLY A 266 -6.68 8.99 2.98
CA GLY A 266 -7.50 7.78 3.09
C GLY A 266 -6.74 6.53 3.57
N ASP A 267 -5.43 6.43 3.32
CA ASP A 267 -4.59 5.34 3.82
C ASP A 267 -4.51 5.31 5.36
N HIS A 268 -4.67 6.47 6.03
CA HIS A 268 -4.73 6.52 7.50
C HIS A 268 -5.92 5.76 8.06
N ASP A 269 -7.06 5.75 7.37
CA ASP A 269 -8.23 4.97 7.80
C ASP A 269 -7.96 3.46 7.75
N ARG A 270 -7.20 2.97 6.77
CA ARG A 270 -6.80 1.57 6.70
C ARG A 270 -5.89 1.18 7.88
N ILE A 271 -4.92 2.02 8.21
CA ILE A 271 -4.02 1.81 9.34
C ILE A 271 -4.79 1.89 10.67
N LYS A 272 -5.64 2.91 10.84
CA LYS A 272 -6.50 3.05 12.02
C LYS A 272 -7.37 1.81 12.22
N ASN A 273 -8.09 1.37 11.18
CA ASN A 273 -8.98 0.22 11.24
C ASN A 273 -8.22 -1.07 11.57
N PHE A 274 -7.01 -1.23 11.06
CA PHE A 274 -6.14 -2.32 11.46
C PHE A 274 -5.74 -2.24 12.93
N LEU A 275 -5.28 -1.08 13.42
CA LEU A 275 -4.80 -0.91 14.80
C LEU A 275 -5.87 -1.11 15.85
N THR A 276 -7.06 -0.54 15.63
CA THR A 276 -8.13 -0.46 16.64
C THR A 276 -9.25 -1.46 16.41
N GLY A 277 -9.58 -1.76 15.16
CA GLY A 277 -10.61 -2.71 14.81
C GLY A 277 -10.09 -4.15 14.77
N SER A 278 -9.32 -4.45 13.71
CA SER A 278 -8.86 -5.82 13.44
C SER A 278 -7.96 -6.39 14.51
N SER A 279 -6.98 -5.62 15.00
CA SER A 279 -6.02 -6.13 15.97
C SER A 279 -6.68 -6.51 17.28
N ILE A 280 -7.61 -5.66 17.77
CA ILE A 280 -8.32 -5.91 19.03
C ILE A 280 -9.33 -7.07 18.87
N SER A 281 -10.12 -7.07 17.78
CA SER A 281 -11.08 -8.15 17.53
C SER A 281 -10.40 -9.50 17.29
N THR A 282 -9.22 -9.51 16.66
CA THR A 282 -8.45 -10.73 16.46
C THR A 282 -7.85 -11.26 17.76
N LEU A 283 -7.38 -10.38 18.64
CA LEU A 283 -6.93 -10.79 19.98
C LEU A 283 -8.07 -11.49 20.75
N PHE A 284 -9.26 -10.91 20.72
CA PHE A 284 -10.45 -11.53 21.29
C PHE A 284 -10.77 -12.88 20.64
N SER A 285 -10.79 -12.93 19.32
CA SER A 285 -11.03 -14.15 18.55
C SER A 285 -10.02 -15.25 18.88
N PHE A 286 -8.76 -14.86 19.14
CA PHE A 286 -7.72 -15.79 19.57
C PHE A 286 -8.05 -16.41 20.93
N VAL A 287 -8.41 -15.60 21.91
CA VAL A 287 -8.82 -16.09 23.24
C VAL A 287 -10.05 -16.99 23.14
N SER A 288 -11.09 -16.55 22.44
CA SER A 288 -12.31 -17.33 22.25
C SER A 288 -12.04 -18.65 21.52
N PHE A 289 -11.19 -18.63 20.50
CA PHE A 289 -10.81 -19.83 19.76
C PHE A 289 -10.18 -20.89 20.68
N PHE A 290 -9.22 -20.50 21.53
CA PHE A 290 -8.59 -21.44 22.45
C PHE A 290 -9.56 -21.97 23.49
N ILE A 291 -10.42 -21.11 24.05
CA ILE A 291 -11.43 -21.53 25.03
C ILE A 291 -12.35 -22.58 24.39
N PHE A 292 -12.94 -22.28 23.24
CA PHE A 292 -13.85 -23.20 22.58
C PHE A 292 -13.15 -24.44 22.00
N ALA A 293 -11.90 -24.33 21.56
CA ALA A 293 -11.11 -25.49 21.12
C ALA A 293 -10.82 -26.46 22.28
N ILE A 294 -10.52 -25.95 23.48
CA ILE A 294 -10.34 -26.77 24.67
C ILE A 294 -11.66 -27.49 25.04
N VAL A 295 -12.79 -26.79 24.99
CA VAL A 295 -14.09 -27.40 25.24
C VAL A 295 -14.40 -28.45 24.18
N LEU A 296 -14.13 -28.16 22.90
CA LEU A 296 -14.31 -29.11 21.82
C LEU A 296 -13.44 -30.37 22.01
N ALA A 297 -12.20 -30.20 22.45
CA ALA A 297 -11.29 -31.30 22.79
C ALA A 297 -11.84 -32.18 23.93
N TYR A 298 -12.49 -31.57 24.94
CA TYR A 298 -13.11 -32.28 26.03
C TYR A 298 -14.30 -33.15 25.58
N TYR A 299 -15.09 -32.65 24.62
CA TYR A 299 -16.21 -33.41 24.06
C TYR A 299 -15.76 -34.54 23.14
N ASN A 300 -14.88 -34.23 22.14
CA ASN A 300 -14.39 -35.25 21.21
C ASN A 300 -13.13 -34.78 20.47
N LEU A 301 -12.03 -35.50 20.67
CA LEU A 301 -10.72 -35.18 20.08
C LEU A 301 -10.68 -35.36 18.54
N VAL A 302 -11.46 -36.33 18.02
CA VAL A 302 -11.56 -36.62 16.58
C VAL A 302 -12.24 -35.43 15.87
N VAL A 303 -13.33 -34.94 16.47
CA VAL A 303 -14.05 -33.76 15.94
C VAL A 303 -13.14 -32.53 15.92
N LEU A 304 -12.36 -32.29 16.97
CA LEU A 304 -11.38 -31.21 16.98
C LEU A 304 -10.34 -31.37 15.85
N GLY A 305 -9.84 -32.59 15.63
CA GLY A 305 -8.88 -32.86 14.56
C GLY A 305 -9.45 -32.54 13.17
N ILE A 306 -10.68 -32.94 12.90
CA ILE A 306 -11.37 -32.66 11.63
C ILE A 306 -11.62 -31.17 11.48
N PHE A 307 -12.04 -30.48 12.55
CA PHE A 307 -12.24 -29.04 12.56
C PHE A 307 -10.94 -28.29 12.23
N LEU A 308 -9.82 -28.64 12.87
CA LEU A 308 -8.52 -28.03 12.62
C LEU A 308 -8.03 -28.28 11.18
N LEU A 309 -8.21 -29.49 10.67
CA LEU A 309 -7.83 -29.84 9.31
C LEU A 309 -8.65 -29.06 8.27
N GLY A 310 -9.97 -29.02 8.41
CA GLY A 310 -10.84 -28.26 7.51
C GLY A 310 -10.53 -26.76 7.51
N ASN A 311 -10.30 -26.18 8.69
CA ASN A 311 -9.92 -24.78 8.79
C ASN A 311 -8.49 -24.50 8.28
N SER A 312 -7.56 -25.44 8.40
CA SER A 312 -6.22 -25.31 7.80
C SER A 312 -6.30 -25.27 6.28
N LEU A 313 -7.12 -26.12 5.66
CA LEU A 313 -7.39 -26.08 4.22
C LEU A 313 -8.05 -24.76 3.80
N TYR A 314 -9.00 -24.28 4.58
CA TYR A 314 -9.65 -22.99 4.35
C TYR A 314 -8.64 -21.82 4.40
N ILE A 315 -7.78 -21.78 5.42
CA ILE A 315 -6.74 -20.76 5.54
C ILE A 315 -5.75 -20.84 4.36
N ALA A 316 -5.29 -22.04 4.00
CA ALA A 316 -4.39 -22.27 2.86
C ALA A 316 -5.02 -21.77 1.55
N TRP A 317 -6.31 -22.02 1.33
CA TRP A 317 -7.07 -21.50 0.19
C TRP A 317 -7.00 -19.98 0.11
N ILE A 318 -7.29 -19.26 1.20
CA ILE A 318 -7.27 -17.79 1.23
C ILE A 318 -5.85 -17.26 0.97
N LEU A 319 -4.83 -17.85 1.62
CA LEU A 319 -3.45 -17.40 1.49
C LEU A 319 -2.92 -17.53 0.05
N ALA A 320 -3.38 -18.52 -0.72
CA ALA A 320 -3.00 -18.72 -2.12
C ALA A 320 -3.34 -17.49 -3.00
N PHE A 321 -4.40 -16.75 -2.66
CA PHE A 321 -4.84 -15.58 -3.44
C PHE A 321 -4.27 -14.24 -2.95
N MET A 322 -3.60 -14.20 -1.79
CA MET A 322 -3.12 -12.94 -1.19
C MET A 322 -2.17 -12.16 -2.09
N LYS A 323 -1.31 -12.85 -2.84
CA LYS A 323 -0.38 -12.21 -3.79
C LYS A 323 -1.14 -11.48 -4.91
N TYR A 324 -2.12 -12.12 -5.51
CA TYR A 324 -2.91 -11.54 -6.60
C TYR A 324 -3.79 -10.39 -6.11
N ARG A 325 -4.35 -10.49 -4.89
CA ARG A 325 -5.09 -9.40 -4.24
C ARG A 325 -4.24 -8.15 -4.07
N ARG A 326 -2.99 -8.31 -3.58
CA ARG A 326 -2.04 -7.19 -3.43
C ARG A 326 -1.80 -6.47 -4.76
N GLU A 327 -1.61 -7.21 -5.83
CA GLU A 327 -1.39 -6.64 -7.16
C GLU A 327 -2.59 -5.83 -7.66
N LEU A 328 -3.81 -6.36 -7.46
CA LEU A 328 -5.04 -5.64 -7.79
C LEU A 328 -5.22 -4.37 -6.95
N ASP A 329 -4.88 -4.39 -5.67
CA ASP A 329 -4.99 -3.21 -4.80
C ASP A 329 -4.02 -2.10 -5.23
N ILE A 330 -2.78 -2.44 -5.59
CA ILE A 330 -1.80 -1.47 -6.13
C ILE A 330 -2.33 -0.83 -7.41
N ARG A 331 -2.86 -1.63 -8.34
CA ARG A 331 -3.44 -1.11 -9.60
C ARG A 331 -4.67 -0.24 -9.35
N ARG A 332 -5.54 -0.64 -8.44
CA ARG A 332 -6.72 0.13 -8.04
C ARG A 332 -6.34 1.47 -7.46
N PHE A 333 -5.34 1.51 -6.58
CA PHE A 333 -4.86 2.75 -5.98
C PHE A 333 -4.36 3.74 -7.04
N ALA A 334 -3.52 3.30 -7.97
CA ALA A 334 -2.97 4.17 -9.01
C ALA A 334 -4.08 4.79 -9.89
N GLN A 335 -5.12 4.01 -10.24
CA GLN A 335 -6.26 4.52 -11.03
C GLN A 335 -7.17 5.43 -10.20
N ALA A 336 -7.40 5.13 -8.92
CA ALA A 336 -8.21 5.96 -8.03
C ALA A 336 -7.54 7.31 -7.74
N ALA A 337 -6.21 7.35 -7.58
CA ALA A 337 -5.47 8.61 -7.46
C ALA A 337 -5.60 9.48 -8.73
N GLY A 338 -5.53 8.86 -9.90
CA GLY A 338 -5.75 9.55 -11.19
C GLY A 338 -7.18 10.07 -11.34
N GLU A 339 -8.18 9.31 -10.93
CA GLU A 339 -9.59 9.71 -10.93
C GLU A 339 -9.82 10.90 -10.00
N GLN A 340 -9.34 10.82 -8.77
CA GLN A 340 -9.48 11.89 -7.80
C GLN A 340 -8.79 13.19 -8.26
N SER A 341 -7.59 13.06 -8.85
CA SER A 341 -6.88 14.20 -9.43
C SER A 341 -7.67 14.84 -10.58
N ASN A 342 -8.25 14.03 -11.46
CA ASN A 342 -9.06 14.51 -12.57
C ASN A 342 -10.33 15.24 -12.10
N LEU A 343 -11.02 14.72 -11.08
CA LEU A 343 -12.17 15.38 -10.46
C LEU A 343 -11.80 16.73 -9.85
N VAL A 344 -10.72 16.80 -9.08
CA VAL A 344 -10.25 18.07 -8.50
C VAL A 344 -9.93 19.07 -9.60
N GLN A 345 -9.22 18.65 -10.67
CA GLN A 345 -8.91 19.53 -11.80
C GLN A 345 -10.17 20.03 -12.52
N MET A 346 -11.16 19.16 -12.73
CA MET A 346 -12.42 19.55 -13.38
C MET A 346 -13.18 20.58 -12.54
N VAL A 347 -13.23 20.40 -11.23
CA VAL A 347 -13.95 21.33 -10.34
C VAL A 347 -13.22 22.67 -10.23
N THR A 348 -11.90 22.65 -10.05
CA THR A 348 -11.10 23.88 -9.89
C THR A 348 -10.96 24.67 -11.18
N ALA A 349 -10.90 24.00 -12.32
CA ALA A 349 -10.79 24.64 -13.64
C ALA A 349 -12.15 24.77 -14.37
N MET A 350 -13.29 24.76 -13.64
CA MET A 350 -14.62 24.79 -14.26
C MET A 350 -14.83 26.04 -15.13
N GLN A 351 -14.31 27.17 -14.71
CA GLN A 351 -14.38 28.41 -15.49
C GLN A 351 -13.68 28.28 -16.85
N GLU A 352 -12.47 27.73 -16.86
CA GLU A 352 -11.69 27.49 -18.08
C GLU A 352 -12.36 26.46 -18.99
N ILE A 353 -12.94 25.41 -18.41
CA ILE A 353 -13.69 24.39 -19.15
C ILE A 353 -14.86 25.03 -19.87
N LYS A 354 -15.61 25.93 -19.21
CA LYS A 354 -16.74 26.67 -19.77
C LYS A 354 -16.31 27.65 -20.86
N LEU A 355 -15.24 28.41 -20.61
CA LEU A 355 -14.73 29.37 -21.60
C LEU A 355 -14.25 28.71 -22.88
N ASN A 356 -13.72 27.48 -22.80
CA ASN A 356 -13.20 26.74 -23.94
C ASN A 356 -14.22 25.75 -24.54
N ASN A 357 -15.47 25.66 -24.07
CA ASN A 357 -16.51 24.72 -24.51
C ASN A 357 -16.01 23.27 -24.55
N CYS A 358 -15.22 22.83 -23.58
CA CYS A 358 -14.61 21.50 -23.59
C CYS A 358 -15.24 20.52 -22.56
N GLU A 359 -16.47 20.78 -22.09
CA GLU A 359 -17.18 19.98 -21.08
C GLU A 359 -17.33 18.52 -21.50
N THR A 360 -17.72 18.29 -22.73
CA THR A 360 -17.93 16.93 -23.25
C THR A 360 -16.61 16.15 -23.30
N GLN A 361 -15.52 16.80 -23.73
CA GLN A 361 -14.20 16.20 -23.78
C GLN A 361 -13.70 15.81 -22.37
N LYS A 362 -13.88 16.71 -21.39
CA LYS A 362 -13.48 16.46 -19.99
C LYS A 362 -14.31 15.36 -19.35
N ARG A 363 -15.62 15.34 -19.60
CA ARG A 363 -16.50 14.25 -19.15
C ARG A 363 -16.04 12.91 -19.72
N TRP A 364 -15.77 12.81 -21.02
CA TRP A 364 -15.27 11.58 -21.64
C TRP A 364 -13.91 11.16 -21.10
N GLN A 365 -13.05 12.10 -20.77
CA GLN A 365 -11.76 11.79 -20.12
C GLN A 365 -11.98 11.11 -18.76
N TRP A 366 -12.89 11.64 -17.95
CA TRP A 366 -13.26 11.05 -16.67
C TRP A 366 -13.94 9.67 -16.85
N GLU A 367 -14.87 9.54 -17.78
CA GLU A 367 -15.54 8.28 -18.11
C GLU A 367 -14.54 7.17 -18.48
N ARG A 368 -13.50 7.49 -19.26
CA ARG A 368 -12.43 6.53 -19.58
C ARG A 368 -11.66 6.05 -18.35
N ILE A 369 -11.44 6.92 -17.38
CA ILE A 369 -10.81 6.54 -16.10
C ILE A 369 -11.76 5.62 -15.33
N GLN A 370 -13.05 5.95 -15.26
CA GLN A 370 -14.07 5.14 -14.59
C GLN A 370 -14.18 3.73 -15.22
N VAL A 371 -14.15 3.62 -16.54
CA VAL A 371 -14.14 2.31 -17.21
C VAL A 371 -12.92 1.46 -16.81
N LYS A 372 -11.75 2.08 -16.66
CA LYS A 372 -10.55 1.36 -16.18
C LYS A 372 -10.72 0.91 -14.73
N LEU A 373 -11.22 1.77 -13.85
CA LEU A 373 -11.52 1.44 -12.45
C LEU A 373 -12.56 0.33 -12.35
N PHE A 374 -13.63 0.40 -13.15
CA PHE A 374 -14.66 -0.63 -13.23
C PHE A 374 -14.06 -2.01 -13.61
N LYS A 375 -13.21 -2.07 -14.63
CA LYS A 375 -12.53 -3.31 -15.04
C LYS A 375 -11.68 -3.91 -13.91
N ILE A 376 -11.00 -3.08 -13.13
CA ILE A 376 -10.22 -3.53 -11.98
C ILE A 376 -11.16 -4.01 -10.86
N SER A 377 -12.26 -3.29 -10.62
CA SER A 377 -13.26 -3.65 -9.60
C SER A 377 -13.95 -4.97 -9.93
N VAL A 378 -14.29 -5.22 -11.20
CA VAL A 378 -14.84 -6.51 -11.65
C VAL A 378 -13.86 -7.66 -11.39
N LYS A 379 -12.57 -7.47 -11.70
CA LYS A 379 -11.53 -8.47 -11.38
C LYS A 379 -11.40 -8.71 -9.87
N GLY A 380 -11.48 -7.64 -9.08
CA GLY A 380 -11.47 -7.72 -7.62
C GLY A 380 -12.69 -8.45 -7.07
N LEU A 381 -13.88 -8.17 -7.62
CA LEU A 381 -15.12 -8.87 -7.26
C LEU A 381 -15.05 -10.36 -7.62
N ALA A 382 -14.62 -10.69 -8.84
CA ALA A 382 -14.47 -12.07 -9.26
C ALA A 382 -13.50 -12.85 -8.35
N LEU A 383 -12.36 -12.24 -8.00
CA LEU A 383 -11.42 -12.82 -7.05
C LEU A 383 -12.09 -13.04 -5.68
N GLY A 384 -12.79 -12.02 -5.16
CA GLY A 384 -13.51 -12.11 -3.89
C GLY A 384 -14.58 -13.21 -3.90
N GLN A 385 -15.32 -13.35 -4.99
CA GLN A 385 -16.33 -14.41 -5.14
C GLN A 385 -15.70 -15.81 -5.15
N VAL A 386 -14.59 -16.00 -5.91
CA VAL A 386 -13.88 -17.30 -5.92
C VAL A 386 -13.35 -17.64 -4.52
N GLN A 387 -12.77 -16.67 -3.81
CA GLN A 387 -12.35 -16.87 -2.43
C GLN A 387 -13.52 -17.24 -1.52
N GLN A 388 -14.64 -16.52 -1.63
CA GLN A 388 -15.84 -16.72 -0.80
C GLN A 388 -16.46 -18.09 -1.05
N VAL A 389 -16.63 -18.51 -2.32
CA VAL A 389 -17.19 -19.82 -2.67
C VAL A 389 -16.33 -20.95 -2.11
N GLY A 390 -15.01 -20.89 -2.28
CA GLY A 390 -14.11 -21.88 -1.70
C GLY A 390 -14.16 -21.89 -0.17
N SER A 391 -14.23 -20.71 0.46
CA SER A 391 -14.37 -20.57 1.91
C SER A 391 -15.65 -21.24 2.45
N VAL A 392 -16.78 -20.97 1.81
CA VAL A 392 -18.08 -21.56 2.15
C VAL A 392 -18.02 -23.07 1.94
N PHE A 393 -17.42 -23.54 0.84
CA PHE A 393 -17.29 -24.97 0.55
C PHE A 393 -16.52 -25.70 1.66
N PHE A 394 -15.31 -25.24 2.01
CA PHE A 394 -14.52 -25.88 3.07
C PHE A 394 -15.22 -25.84 4.43
N ASN A 395 -15.81 -24.71 4.79
CA ASN A 395 -16.50 -24.56 6.08
C ASN A 395 -17.74 -25.47 6.16
N GLN A 396 -18.61 -25.45 5.13
CA GLN A 396 -19.81 -26.30 5.12
C GLN A 396 -19.46 -27.78 5.05
N THR A 397 -18.48 -28.19 4.24
CA THR A 397 -18.05 -29.59 4.16
C THR A 397 -17.53 -30.07 5.52
N THR A 398 -16.73 -29.25 6.21
CA THR A 398 -16.24 -29.56 7.55
C THR A 398 -17.42 -29.73 8.54
N ASN A 399 -18.38 -28.81 8.51
CA ASN A 399 -19.58 -28.88 9.40
C ASN A 399 -20.42 -30.12 9.11
N ILE A 400 -20.62 -30.48 7.84
CA ILE A 400 -21.38 -31.67 7.45
C ILE A 400 -20.68 -32.95 7.95
N ILE A 401 -19.36 -33.05 7.75
CA ILE A 401 -18.59 -34.22 8.22
C ILE A 401 -18.69 -34.35 9.75
N ILE A 402 -18.52 -33.23 10.47
CA ILE A 402 -18.60 -33.24 11.93
C ILE A 402 -20.02 -33.62 12.41
N SER A 403 -21.05 -33.04 11.78
CA SER A 403 -22.44 -33.37 12.11
C SER A 403 -22.76 -34.86 11.88
N PHE A 404 -22.23 -35.44 10.80
CA PHE A 404 -22.37 -36.86 10.54
C PHE A 404 -21.70 -37.73 11.61
N ILE A 405 -20.48 -37.40 12.01
CA ILE A 405 -19.72 -38.13 13.03
C ILE A 405 -20.42 -38.01 14.39
N ALA A 406 -20.88 -36.79 14.74
CA ALA A 406 -21.62 -36.58 15.98
C ALA A 406 -22.94 -37.36 16.00
N ALA A 407 -23.71 -37.38 14.89
CA ALA A 407 -24.93 -38.16 14.78
C ALA A 407 -24.67 -39.66 14.88
N LYS A 408 -23.60 -40.16 14.26
CA LYS A 408 -23.16 -41.56 14.38
C LYS A 408 -22.86 -41.93 15.83
N ALA A 409 -22.06 -41.09 16.54
CA ALA A 409 -21.72 -41.31 17.95
C ALA A 409 -22.96 -41.32 18.86
N VAL A 410 -24.00 -40.52 18.53
CA VAL A 410 -25.28 -40.58 19.26
C VAL A 410 -26.02 -41.92 19.02
N VAL A 411 -26.06 -42.43 17.79
CA VAL A 411 -26.69 -43.71 17.45
C VAL A 411 -25.94 -44.88 18.11
N GLU A 412 -24.62 -44.81 18.20
CA GLU A 412 -23.77 -45.81 18.86
C GLU A 412 -23.81 -45.72 20.41
N GLY A 413 -24.48 -44.69 20.97
CA GLY A 413 -24.63 -44.52 22.42
C GLY A 413 -23.41 -43.93 23.12
N GLU A 414 -22.42 -43.44 22.35
CA GLU A 414 -21.19 -42.79 22.87
C GLU A 414 -21.45 -41.33 23.31
N MET A 415 -22.51 -40.70 22.78
CA MET A 415 -22.85 -39.31 23.05
C MET A 415 -24.36 -39.15 23.27
N THR A 416 -24.75 -38.17 24.09
CA THR A 416 -26.18 -37.79 24.24
C THR A 416 -26.59 -36.84 23.09
N LEU A 417 -27.90 -36.72 22.86
CA LEU A 417 -28.45 -35.76 21.90
C LEU A 417 -28.10 -34.31 22.28
N GLY A 418 -28.13 -33.98 23.58
CA GLY A 418 -27.73 -32.69 24.10
C GLY A 418 -26.24 -32.37 23.86
N MET A 419 -25.37 -33.39 24.00
CA MET A 419 -23.94 -33.24 23.64
C MET A 419 -23.76 -32.91 22.17
N MET A 420 -24.47 -33.56 21.24
CA MET A 420 -24.44 -33.28 19.81
C MET A 420 -24.88 -31.82 19.51
N MET A 421 -25.96 -31.36 20.16
CA MET A 421 -26.44 -29.98 20.02
C MET A 421 -25.42 -28.95 20.54
N SER A 422 -24.86 -29.22 21.73
CA SER A 422 -23.78 -28.40 22.30
C SER A 422 -22.56 -28.33 21.38
N LEU A 423 -22.16 -29.45 20.80
CA LEU A 423 -21.05 -29.56 19.88
C LEU A 423 -21.29 -28.72 18.61
N THR A 424 -22.48 -28.79 18.02
CA THR A 424 -22.88 -27.96 16.87
C THR A 424 -22.84 -26.48 17.22
N TYR A 425 -23.27 -26.10 18.41
CA TYR A 425 -23.18 -24.73 18.90
C TYR A 425 -21.73 -24.26 19.01
N ILE A 426 -20.83 -25.07 19.60
CA ILE A 426 -19.40 -24.76 19.76
C ILE A 426 -18.71 -24.53 18.39
N ILE A 427 -19.01 -25.38 17.41
CA ILE A 427 -18.48 -25.27 16.06
C ILE A 427 -18.94 -23.96 15.42
N GLY A 428 -20.21 -23.60 15.60
CA GLY A 428 -20.74 -22.29 15.15
C GLY A 428 -19.98 -21.13 15.77
N GLN A 429 -19.66 -21.18 17.06
CA GLN A 429 -18.88 -20.15 17.76
C GLN A 429 -17.40 -20.11 17.31
N LEU A 430 -16.81 -21.21 16.92
CA LEU A 430 -15.45 -21.30 16.41
C LEU A 430 -15.29 -20.75 14.98
N SER A 431 -16.35 -20.69 14.20
CA SER A 431 -16.31 -20.18 12.81
C SER A 431 -16.01 -18.67 12.74
N ALA A 432 -16.50 -17.88 13.69
CA ALA A 432 -16.28 -16.44 13.75
C ALA A 432 -14.79 -16.07 14.03
N PRO A 433 -14.09 -16.66 15.02
CA PRO A 433 -12.65 -16.50 15.19
C PRO A 433 -11.82 -16.80 13.95
N VAL A 434 -12.10 -17.89 13.25
CA VAL A 434 -11.38 -18.27 12.03
C VAL A 434 -11.55 -17.20 10.95
N SER A 435 -12.76 -16.72 10.74
CA SER A 435 -13.04 -15.61 9.80
C SER A 435 -12.31 -14.33 10.21
N SER A 436 -12.22 -14.05 11.52
CA SER A 436 -11.47 -12.89 12.05
C SER A 436 -9.97 -12.98 11.77
N PHE A 437 -9.35 -14.16 11.86
CA PHE A 437 -7.94 -14.36 11.55
C PHE A 437 -7.64 -14.08 10.07
N ILE A 438 -8.53 -14.49 9.18
CA ILE A 438 -8.41 -14.21 7.74
C ILE A 438 -8.60 -12.72 7.48
N GLY A 439 -9.62 -12.11 8.06
CA GLY A 439 -9.83 -10.67 7.99
C GLY A 439 -8.63 -9.88 8.49
N PHE A 440 -8.01 -10.33 9.58
CA PHE A 440 -6.77 -9.75 10.10
C PHE A 440 -5.61 -9.84 9.11
N ALA A 441 -5.37 -11.01 8.52
CA ALA A 441 -4.31 -11.19 7.52
C ALA A 441 -4.50 -10.26 6.31
N GLN A 442 -5.73 -10.09 5.86
CA GLN A 442 -6.07 -9.17 4.77
C GLN A 442 -5.87 -7.71 5.16
N GLN A 443 -6.37 -7.28 6.33
CA GLN A 443 -6.21 -5.91 6.81
C GLN A 443 -4.76 -5.59 7.19
N PHE A 444 -4.00 -6.57 7.67
CA PHE A 444 -2.55 -6.43 7.87
C PHE A 444 -1.83 -6.14 6.55
N GLN A 445 -2.18 -6.87 5.48
CA GLN A 445 -1.63 -6.62 4.14
C GLN A 445 -2.01 -5.22 3.65
N ASP A 446 -3.27 -4.81 3.78
CA ASP A 446 -3.75 -3.49 3.37
C ASP A 446 -3.05 -2.38 4.17
N ALA A 447 -2.92 -2.54 5.50
CA ALA A 447 -2.21 -1.60 6.36
C ALA A 447 -0.71 -1.51 6.03
N LYS A 448 -0.07 -2.64 5.69
CA LYS A 448 1.34 -2.65 5.28
C LYS A 448 1.55 -1.87 3.98
N ILE A 449 0.69 -2.05 2.98
CA ILE A 449 0.74 -1.30 1.72
C ILE A 449 0.52 0.20 1.97
N SER A 450 -0.45 0.55 2.81
CA SER A 450 -0.72 1.95 3.18
C SER A 450 0.45 2.56 3.94
N LEU A 451 1.09 1.81 4.83
CA LEU A 451 2.29 2.22 5.55
C LEU A 451 3.48 2.50 4.61
N GLU A 452 3.74 1.62 3.64
CA GLU A 452 4.79 1.81 2.64
C GLU A 452 4.59 3.15 1.89
N ARG A 453 3.34 3.51 1.56
CA ARG A 453 3.00 4.78 0.90
C ARG A 453 3.15 5.99 1.81
N LEU A 454 2.73 5.89 3.07
CA LEU A 454 2.88 6.99 4.04
C LEU A 454 4.33 7.24 4.42
N ASN A 455 5.16 6.19 4.46
CA ASN A 455 6.59 6.32 4.69
C ASN A 455 7.29 7.15 3.61
N GLU A 456 6.76 7.20 2.38
CA GLU A 456 7.28 8.11 1.35
C GLU A 456 7.15 9.59 1.74
N VAL A 457 6.15 9.96 2.53
CA VAL A 457 5.95 11.33 3.01
C VAL A 457 6.73 11.57 4.30
N HIS A 458 6.58 10.66 5.27
CA HIS A 458 7.23 10.81 6.58
C HIS A 458 8.75 10.67 6.52
N GLY A 459 9.29 9.92 5.55
CA GLY A 459 10.72 9.71 5.36
C GLY A 459 11.43 10.88 4.66
N LYS A 460 10.69 11.82 4.06
CA LYS A 460 11.31 13.00 3.43
C LYS A 460 11.79 14.00 4.47
N PRO A 461 12.95 14.64 4.22
CA PRO A 461 13.43 15.72 5.07
C PRO A 461 12.45 16.90 5.05
N ASP A 462 12.38 17.61 6.15
CA ASP A 462 11.64 18.86 6.25
C ASP A 462 12.35 19.96 5.43
N GLU A 463 11.60 20.96 4.95
CA GLU A 463 12.17 22.10 4.23
C GLU A 463 13.19 22.83 5.09
N GLU A 464 12.93 22.95 6.38
CA GLU A 464 13.82 23.54 7.36
C GLU A 464 14.43 22.46 8.25
N GLN A 465 15.64 21.98 7.87
CA GLN A 465 16.32 20.92 8.64
C GLN A 465 17.11 21.46 9.83
N ASP A 466 17.63 22.69 9.73
CA ASP A 466 18.59 23.26 10.69
C ASP A 466 18.16 24.67 11.12
N ILE A 467 17.11 24.75 11.93
CA ILE A 467 16.64 26.03 12.48
C ILE A 467 17.72 26.70 13.34
N ALA A 468 18.58 25.87 13.98
CA ALA A 468 19.67 26.37 14.84
C ALA A 468 20.80 27.06 14.05
N SER A 469 20.98 26.73 12.77
CA SER A 469 21.99 27.37 11.90
C SER A 469 21.52 28.67 11.25
N LYS A 470 20.22 28.96 11.36
CA LYS A 470 19.65 30.18 10.76
C LYS A 470 19.91 31.40 11.64
N LEU A 471 20.15 32.53 11.00
CA LEU A 471 20.34 33.81 11.66
C LEU A 471 19.05 34.20 12.42
N SER A 472 19.15 34.30 13.74
CA SER A 472 18.06 34.77 14.60
C SER A 472 17.92 36.30 14.58
N VAL A 473 18.97 37.00 14.17
CA VAL A 473 19.00 38.46 14.06
C VAL A 473 19.44 38.82 12.65
N LEU A 474 18.65 39.64 11.98
CA LEU A 474 18.97 40.11 10.65
C LEU A 474 20.13 41.13 10.72
N PRO A 475 21.07 41.09 9.75
CA PRO A 475 22.17 42.09 9.67
C PRO A 475 21.60 43.50 9.48
N GLU A 476 22.42 44.52 9.80
CA GLU A 476 22.04 45.94 9.66
C GLU A 476 21.70 46.30 8.21
N ARG A 477 22.44 45.74 7.24
CA ARG A 477 22.14 45.86 5.80
C ARG A 477 21.45 44.61 5.30
N ARG A 478 20.30 44.78 4.65
CA ARG A 478 19.42 43.68 4.21
C ARG A 478 19.30 43.63 2.68
N ASP A 479 20.37 44.00 1.97
CA ASP A 479 20.40 43.81 0.53
C ASP A 479 20.39 42.32 0.19
N ILE A 480 19.53 41.92 -0.77
CA ILE A 480 19.55 40.55 -1.30
C ILE A 480 20.48 40.51 -2.48
N LYS A 481 21.52 39.69 -2.40
CA LYS A 481 22.49 39.51 -3.47
C LYS A 481 22.38 38.11 -4.05
N MET A 482 22.40 38.03 -5.36
CA MET A 482 22.51 36.79 -6.11
C MET A 482 23.77 36.89 -6.98
N GLU A 483 24.61 35.86 -6.94
CA GLU A 483 25.90 35.87 -7.65
C GLU A 483 26.00 34.58 -8.49
N ASN A 484 26.08 34.75 -9.82
CA ASN A 484 26.27 33.69 -10.81
C ASN A 484 25.26 32.52 -10.64
N VAL A 485 23.99 32.84 -10.36
CA VAL A 485 22.97 31.85 -10.10
C VAL A 485 22.53 31.17 -11.39
N CYS A 486 22.68 29.84 -11.44
CA CYS A 486 22.12 28.98 -12.47
C CYS A 486 21.09 28.05 -11.82
N PHE A 487 19.94 27.88 -12.47
CA PHE A 487 18.88 27.04 -11.98
C PHE A 487 18.11 26.35 -13.10
N SER A 488 17.86 25.02 -12.92
CA SER A 488 16.96 24.21 -13.74
C SER A 488 16.06 23.37 -12.83
N TYR A 489 14.79 23.26 -13.16
CA TYR A 489 13.84 22.39 -12.45
C TYR A 489 14.15 20.90 -12.62
N ASP A 490 14.74 20.52 -13.76
CA ASP A 490 15.07 19.14 -14.09
C ASP A 490 16.46 18.71 -13.57
N GLY A 491 17.16 19.60 -12.88
CA GLY A 491 18.47 19.33 -12.27
C GLY A 491 19.62 19.09 -13.25
N ALA A 492 19.33 19.06 -14.55
CA ALA A 492 20.34 18.84 -15.58
C ALA A 492 21.04 20.15 -15.93
N ASP A 493 22.38 20.12 -16.04
CA ASP A 493 23.24 21.28 -16.36
C ASP A 493 23.07 21.82 -17.81
N ARG A 494 22.00 21.44 -18.53
CA ARG A 494 21.91 21.71 -19.95
C ARG A 494 20.89 22.75 -20.37
N ASP A 495 19.76 22.87 -19.66
CA ASP A 495 18.69 23.80 -19.99
C ASP A 495 18.33 24.63 -18.75
N TYR A 496 19.18 25.63 -18.46
CA TYR A 496 18.92 26.53 -17.34
C TYR A 496 17.71 27.43 -17.63
N VAL A 497 16.78 27.49 -16.69
CA VAL A 497 15.70 28.50 -16.66
C VAL A 497 16.27 29.85 -16.26
N LEU A 498 17.28 29.84 -15.38
CA LEU A 498 18.12 31.00 -15.05
C LEU A 498 19.58 30.61 -15.31
N ASP A 499 20.25 31.35 -16.16
CA ASP A 499 21.65 31.09 -16.53
C ASP A 499 22.53 32.28 -16.15
N ASN A 500 23.45 32.03 -15.21
CA ASN A 500 24.44 32.98 -14.73
C ASN A 500 23.88 34.36 -14.33
N VAL A 501 22.75 34.34 -13.56
CA VAL A 501 22.07 35.57 -13.14
C VAL A 501 22.77 36.16 -11.91
N SER A 502 23.20 37.40 -12.02
CA SER A 502 23.73 38.19 -10.90
C SER A 502 22.91 39.48 -10.75
N LEU A 503 22.39 39.71 -9.54
CA LEU A 503 21.63 40.92 -9.24
C LEU A 503 21.72 41.29 -7.77
N VAL A 504 21.49 42.56 -7.48
CA VAL A 504 21.41 43.10 -6.12
C VAL A 504 20.07 43.81 -5.96
N ILE A 505 19.30 43.41 -4.95
CA ILE A 505 18.07 44.07 -4.56
C ILE A 505 18.38 44.90 -3.32
N PRO A 506 18.41 46.22 -3.43
CA PRO A 506 18.80 47.09 -2.32
C PRO A 506 17.65 47.19 -1.31
N GLU A 507 18.05 47.26 -0.04
CA GLU A 507 17.12 47.49 1.09
C GLU A 507 16.37 48.83 0.92
N HIS A 508 15.11 48.84 1.38
CA HIS A 508 14.23 50.06 1.35
C HIS A 508 13.94 50.59 -0.06
N LYS A 509 14.18 49.83 -1.10
CA LYS A 509 13.85 50.23 -2.48
C LYS A 509 12.89 49.25 -3.14
N VAL A 510 12.18 49.74 -4.14
CA VAL A 510 11.33 48.88 -4.98
C VAL A 510 12.14 48.48 -6.21
N THR A 511 12.29 47.15 -6.40
CA THR A 511 12.92 46.57 -7.57
C THR A 511 11.88 45.89 -8.45
N ALA A 512 11.72 46.34 -9.68
CA ALA A 512 10.79 45.74 -10.64
C ALA A 512 11.50 44.72 -11.52
N ILE A 513 10.96 43.48 -11.56
CA ILE A 513 11.43 42.41 -12.44
C ILE A 513 10.51 42.35 -13.66
N VAL A 514 11.00 42.74 -14.83
CA VAL A 514 10.20 42.78 -16.07
C VAL A 514 10.77 41.81 -17.11
N GLY A 515 9.91 41.34 -17.99
CA GLY A 515 10.30 40.41 -19.06
C GLY A 515 9.10 39.68 -19.67
N ALA A 516 9.30 39.00 -20.77
CA ALA A 516 8.26 38.21 -21.46
C ALA A 516 7.72 37.07 -20.60
N SER A 517 6.56 36.52 -20.94
CA SER A 517 6.05 35.30 -20.28
C SER A 517 7.03 34.16 -20.52
N GLY A 518 7.32 33.37 -19.47
CA GLY A 518 8.31 32.28 -19.55
C GLY A 518 9.78 32.69 -19.34
N SER A 519 10.10 33.96 -19.12
CA SER A 519 11.50 34.43 -18.94
C SER A 519 12.12 34.15 -17.58
N GLY A 520 11.53 33.29 -16.74
CA GLY A 520 12.11 32.90 -15.45
C GLY A 520 11.81 33.82 -14.26
N LYS A 521 10.96 34.86 -14.41
CA LYS A 521 10.64 35.82 -13.31
C LYS A 521 10.14 35.15 -12.05
N THR A 522 9.15 34.27 -12.18
CA THR A 522 8.57 33.52 -11.06
C THR A 522 9.60 32.56 -10.44
N THR A 523 10.46 31.98 -11.25
CA THR A 523 11.56 31.11 -10.80
C THR A 523 12.57 31.89 -9.97
N LEU A 524 12.93 33.10 -10.42
CA LEU A 524 13.83 33.98 -9.68
C LEU A 524 13.26 34.33 -8.29
N VAL A 525 11.96 34.68 -8.22
CA VAL A 525 11.29 34.97 -6.93
C VAL A 525 11.25 33.73 -6.03
N LYS A 526 10.98 32.54 -6.58
CA LYS A 526 10.99 31.29 -5.82
C LYS A 526 12.36 30.94 -5.23
N LEU A 527 13.45 31.24 -5.96
CA LEU A 527 14.81 31.08 -5.44
C LEU A 527 15.12 32.08 -4.33
N MET A 528 14.74 33.35 -4.49
CA MET A 528 14.91 34.37 -3.45
C MET A 528 14.14 34.04 -2.16
N LEU A 529 12.99 33.38 -2.27
CA LEU A 529 12.21 32.90 -1.13
C LEU A 529 12.76 31.60 -0.51
N GLY A 530 13.83 31.01 -1.11
CA GLY A 530 14.41 29.76 -0.62
C GLY A 530 13.57 28.51 -0.88
N PHE A 531 12.53 28.57 -1.74
CA PHE A 531 11.72 27.41 -2.10
C PHE A 531 12.49 26.37 -2.91
N TYR A 532 13.55 26.81 -3.58
CA TYR A 532 14.48 25.99 -4.32
C TYR A 532 15.91 26.44 -4.03
N SER A 533 16.84 25.51 -4.09
CA SER A 533 18.27 25.81 -4.04
C SER A 533 18.81 25.97 -5.47
N PRO A 534 19.69 26.93 -5.76
CA PRO A 534 20.29 27.05 -7.07
C PRO A 534 21.17 25.83 -7.38
N ASN A 535 21.32 25.49 -8.67
CA ASN A 535 22.26 24.46 -9.10
C ASN A 535 23.71 24.94 -8.98
N LYS A 536 23.93 26.24 -9.29
CA LYS A 536 25.24 26.92 -9.18
C LYS A 536 25.01 28.36 -8.70
N GLY A 537 26.03 28.95 -8.07
CA GLY A 537 25.98 30.31 -7.53
C GLY A 537 25.42 30.41 -6.12
N LEU A 538 25.31 31.63 -5.62
CA LEU A 538 24.86 31.98 -4.27
C LEU A 538 23.82 33.08 -4.30
#